data_96a6e3ef5f7466150c4f3943500704f0
#
_entry.id   96a6e3ef5f7466150c4f3943500704f0
#
_cell.length_a   1.000
_cell.length_b   1.000
_cell.length_c   1.000
_cell.angle_alpha   90.00
_cell.angle_beta   90.00
_cell.angle_gamma   90.00
#
_symmetry.space_group_name_H-M   'P 1'
#
loop_
_entity.id
_entity.type
_entity.pdbx_description
1 polymer ?
#
loop_
_entity_poly.entity_id
_entity_poly.type
_entity_poly.pdbx_seq_one_letter_code
_entity_poly.pdbx_strand_id
1 'polypeptide(L)'
;MTPATIAVRPLREADLNDWFRLRKSLWDETADDDHKSEMMDILDHPESQLVLFADTGSGRLVGFLEASIRPFVEDCETDHVGYLEGWFVEPDFRKMGIGRELVRQAEAWAHEKGCTEMASDAEIGNEGSLAAHRNLGYNETTRLVHLRKDL
;
A
#
# COMPACT_ATOMS: atom_id res chain seq x y z
N MET A 1 -2.23 -4.95 31.95
CA MET A 1 -1.33 -4.26 31.03
C MET A 1 -2.10 -3.92 29.75
N THR A 2 -2.25 -2.64 29.46
CA THR A 2 -2.93 -2.21 28.24
C THR A 2 -1.99 -2.53 27.06
N PRO A 3 -2.46 -3.23 26.01
CA PRO A 3 -1.61 -3.40 24.81
C PRO A 3 -1.25 -2.02 24.26
N ALA A 4 0.00 -1.87 23.84
CA ALA A 4 0.44 -0.64 23.20
C ALA A 4 -0.46 -0.37 21.99
N THR A 5 -1.07 0.81 21.93
CA THR A 5 -1.90 1.21 20.82
C THR A 5 -1.02 1.50 19.62
N ILE A 6 -1.21 0.75 18.53
CA ILE A 6 -0.49 0.98 17.28
C ILE A 6 -1.23 2.07 16.51
N ALA A 7 -0.54 3.15 16.18
CA ALA A 7 -1.10 4.27 15.45
C ALA A 7 -0.73 4.16 13.97
N VAL A 8 -1.70 4.41 13.09
CA VAL A 8 -1.43 4.56 11.65
C VAL A 8 -1.26 6.05 11.37
N ARG A 9 -0.18 6.41 10.72
CA ARG A 9 0.17 7.80 10.44
C ARG A 9 0.94 7.96 9.13
N PRO A 10 0.93 9.17 8.53
CA PRO A 10 1.72 9.45 7.33
C PRO A 10 3.22 9.41 7.56
N LEU A 11 3.95 9.31 6.44
CA LEU A 11 5.40 9.36 6.37
C LEU A 11 5.98 10.64 7.01
N ARG A 12 7.06 10.46 7.76
CA ARG A 12 7.92 11.53 8.30
C ARG A 12 9.34 11.35 7.77
N GLU A 13 10.12 12.42 7.79
CA GLU A 13 11.51 12.39 7.32
C GLU A 13 12.36 11.30 8.00
N ALA A 14 12.14 11.09 9.30
CA ALA A 14 12.87 10.08 10.06
C ALA A 14 12.54 8.63 9.72
N ASP A 15 11.52 8.38 8.89
CA ASP A 15 11.02 7.05 8.58
C ASP A 15 11.71 6.36 7.39
N LEU A 16 12.59 7.04 6.68
CA LEU A 16 13.13 6.56 5.40
C LEU A 16 13.79 5.18 5.48
N ASN A 17 14.57 4.93 6.54
CA ASN A 17 15.23 3.64 6.71
C ASN A 17 14.24 2.50 6.97
N ASP A 18 13.25 2.74 7.81
CA ASP A 18 12.19 1.76 8.09
C ASP A 18 11.33 1.52 6.86
N TRP A 19 11.01 2.56 6.11
CA TRP A 19 10.27 2.44 4.86
C TRP A 19 11.00 1.54 3.87
N PHE A 20 12.29 1.76 3.67
CA PHE A 20 13.12 0.93 2.82
C PHE A 20 13.11 -0.53 3.29
N ARG A 21 13.28 -0.76 4.58
CA ARG A 21 13.25 -2.10 5.18
C ARG A 21 11.92 -2.81 4.92
N LEU A 22 10.80 -2.12 5.15
CA LEU A 22 9.46 -2.69 4.96
C LEU A 22 9.16 -2.97 3.48
N ARG A 23 9.59 -2.07 2.58
CA ARG A 23 9.48 -2.31 1.14
C ARG A 23 10.21 -3.58 0.72
N LYS A 24 11.40 -3.81 1.24
CA LYS A 24 12.18 -5.03 0.95
C LYS A 24 11.49 -6.29 1.47
N SER A 25 10.76 -6.19 2.56
CA SER A 25 9.97 -7.32 3.08
C SER A 25 8.80 -7.68 2.18
N LEU A 26 8.16 -6.69 1.57
CA LEU A 26 7.01 -6.91 0.68
C LEU A 26 7.45 -7.28 -0.74
N TRP A 27 8.42 -6.55 -1.28
CA TRP A 27 8.93 -6.71 -2.65
C TRP A 27 10.40 -7.16 -2.61
N ASP A 28 10.61 -8.40 -2.19
CA ASP A 28 11.94 -8.96 -1.92
C ASP A 28 12.77 -9.23 -3.18
N GLU A 29 12.13 -9.27 -4.34
CA GLU A 29 12.81 -9.47 -5.63
C GLU A 29 13.27 -8.15 -6.26
N THR A 30 12.84 -7.01 -5.74
CA THR A 30 13.21 -5.69 -6.25
C THR A 30 14.60 -5.32 -5.75
N ALA A 31 15.48 -4.85 -6.65
CA ALA A 31 16.84 -4.41 -6.29
C ALA A 31 16.80 -3.17 -5.39
N ASP A 32 17.79 -3.03 -4.52
CA ASP A 32 17.87 -1.90 -3.57
C ASP A 32 17.83 -0.54 -4.27
N ASP A 33 18.57 -0.39 -5.38
CA ASP A 33 18.58 0.87 -6.12
C ASP A 33 17.23 1.20 -6.74
N ASP A 34 16.47 0.20 -7.16
CA ASP A 34 15.12 0.38 -7.70
C ASP A 34 14.17 0.82 -6.59
N HIS A 35 14.27 0.23 -5.40
CA HIS A 35 13.49 0.69 -4.24
C HIS A 35 13.76 2.17 -3.95
N LYS A 36 15.04 2.56 -3.91
CA LYS A 36 15.42 3.94 -3.62
C LYS A 36 14.92 4.91 -4.67
N SER A 37 14.99 4.53 -5.94
CA SER A 37 14.48 5.32 -7.06
C SER A 37 12.98 5.52 -6.96
N GLU A 38 12.22 4.45 -6.69
CA GLU A 38 10.77 4.49 -6.50
C GLU A 38 10.38 5.36 -5.30
N MET A 39 11.11 5.24 -4.19
CA MET A 39 10.87 6.06 -2.99
C MET A 39 11.06 7.54 -3.30
N MET A 40 12.10 7.91 -4.05
CA MET A 40 12.33 9.30 -4.46
C MET A 40 11.21 9.82 -5.34
N ASP A 41 10.73 9.01 -6.29
CA ASP A 41 9.61 9.38 -7.16
C ASP A 41 8.33 9.64 -6.33
N ILE A 42 8.07 8.82 -5.33
CA ILE A 42 6.92 9.00 -4.43
C ILE A 42 7.04 10.30 -3.64
N LEU A 43 8.24 10.59 -3.09
CA LEU A 43 8.50 11.81 -2.33
C LEU A 43 8.34 13.08 -3.18
N ASP A 44 8.61 12.99 -4.47
CA ASP A 44 8.50 14.13 -5.39
C ASP A 44 7.05 14.43 -5.79
N HIS A 45 6.09 13.57 -5.47
CA HIS A 45 4.69 13.69 -5.88
C HIS A 45 3.70 13.56 -4.71
N PRO A 46 3.82 14.40 -3.67
CA PRO A 46 2.94 14.27 -2.49
C PRO A 46 1.47 14.52 -2.79
N GLU A 47 1.14 15.19 -3.90
CA GLU A 47 -0.24 15.45 -4.31
C GLU A 47 -0.98 14.20 -4.80
N SER A 48 -0.24 13.21 -5.33
CA SER A 48 -0.82 11.99 -5.92
C SER A 48 -0.32 10.70 -5.29
N GLN A 49 0.56 10.79 -4.29
CA GLN A 49 1.17 9.64 -3.63
C GLN A 49 0.96 9.72 -2.12
N LEU A 50 0.68 8.59 -1.49
CA LEU A 50 0.50 8.49 -0.06
C LEU A 50 1.37 7.36 0.49
N VAL A 51 2.03 7.61 1.60
CA VAL A 51 2.71 6.56 2.37
C VAL A 51 2.24 6.63 3.82
N LEU A 52 1.75 5.51 4.33
CA LEU A 52 1.29 5.37 5.72
C LEU A 52 2.12 4.32 6.44
N PHE A 53 2.28 4.51 7.73
CA PHE A 53 2.96 3.53 8.59
C PHE A 53 2.12 3.16 9.79
N ALA A 54 2.30 1.91 10.24
CA ALA A 54 1.83 1.44 11.54
C ALA A 54 2.96 1.60 12.54
N ASP A 55 2.78 2.52 13.49
CA ASP A 55 3.79 2.94 14.46
C ASP A 55 3.43 2.37 15.83
N THR A 56 4.36 1.63 16.44
CA THR A 56 4.17 1.05 17.77
C THR A 56 4.29 2.09 18.88
N GLY A 57 4.80 3.29 18.58
CA GLY A 57 5.08 4.30 19.57
C GLY A 57 6.41 4.13 20.29
N SER A 58 7.13 3.03 20.05
CA SER A 58 8.44 2.74 20.64
C SER A 58 9.61 2.95 19.66
N GLY A 59 9.36 3.64 18.55
CA GLY A 59 10.35 3.90 17.51
C GLY A 59 10.44 2.80 16.46
N ARG A 60 9.55 1.81 16.49
CA ARG A 60 9.50 0.73 15.49
C ARG A 60 8.25 0.84 14.66
N LEU A 61 8.42 0.80 13.34
CA LEU A 61 7.34 0.71 12.38
C LEU A 61 7.16 -0.76 11.96
N VAL A 62 5.92 -1.25 12.06
CA VAL A 62 5.61 -2.68 11.87
C VAL A 62 4.72 -2.94 10.67
N GLY A 63 4.40 -1.92 9.92
CA GLY A 63 3.61 -2.04 8.70
C GLY A 63 3.66 -0.77 7.89
N PHE A 64 3.34 -0.88 6.60
CA PHE A 64 3.26 0.28 5.71
C PHE A 64 2.22 0.05 4.63
N LEU A 65 1.80 1.15 4.01
CA LEU A 65 0.95 1.15 2.84
C LEU A 65 1.41 2.26 1.90
N GLU A 66 1.44 1.96 0.61
CA GLU A 66 1.62 2.95 -0.44
C GLU A 66 0.35 2.97 -1.29
N ALA A 67 -0.13 4.17 -1.58
CA ALA A 67 -1.28 4.39 -2.45
C ALA A 67 -1.00 5.57 -3.38
N SER A 68 -1.70 5.59 -4.50
CA SER A 68 -1.57 6.66 -5.49
C SER A 68 -2.91 7.03 -6.07
N ILE A 69 -2.95 8.15 -6.82
CA ILE A 69 -4.09 8.52 -7.66
C ILE A 69 -3.66 8.27 -9.10
N ARG A 70 -4.40 7.44 -9.81
CA ARG A 70 -4.11 7.10 -11.21
C ARG A 70 -5.17 7.67 -12.16
N PRO A 71 -4.77 8.19 -13.34
CA PRO A 71 -5.72 8.71 -14.32
C PRO A 71 -6.45 7.61 -15.09
N PHE A 72 -5.97 6.38 -15.03
CA PHE A 72 -6.58 5.23 -15.67
C PHE A 72 -6.28 3.97 -14.87
N VAL A 73 -7.33 3.16 -14.65
CA VAL A 73 -7.20 1.82 -14.10
C VAL A 73 -8.16 0.90 -14.84
N GLU A 74 -7.67 -0.26 -15.26
CA GLU A 74 -8.48 -1.29 -15.92
C GLU A 74 -9.72 -1.61 -15.09
N ASP A 75 -10.88 -1.71 -15.73
CA ASP A 75 -12.18 -2.02 -15.13
C ASP A 75 -12.74 -0.95 -14.20
N CYS A 76 -12.12 0.21 -14.10
CA CYS A 76 -12.68 1.38 -13.40
C CYS A 76 -13.37 2.31 -14.39
N GLU A 77 -14.35 3.05 -13.89
CA GLU A 77 -15.22 3.91 -14.73
C GLU A 77 -14.74 5.37 -14.81
N THR A 78 -13.95 5.82 -13.82
CA THR A 78 -13.49 7.21 -13.75
C THR A 78 -12.04 7.34 -14.18
N ASP A 79 -11.62 8.58 -14.43
CA ASP A 79 -10.25 8.95 -14.77
C ASP A 79 -9.45 9.49 -13.56
N HIS A 80 -9.94 9.20 -12.36
CA HIS A 80 -9.33 9.67 -11.11
C HIS A 80 -9.58 8.60 -10.05
N VAL A 81 -8.68 7.61 -10.00
CA VAL A 81 -8.88 6.39 -9.22
C VAL A 81 -7.80 6.28 -8.14
N GLY A 82 -8.21 6.06 -6.91
CA GLY A 82 -7.27 5.69 -5.85
C GLY A 82 -6.77 4.27 -6.08
N TYR A 83 -5.48 4.03 -5.83
CA TYR A 83 -4.86 2.75 -6.10
C TYR A 83 -4.00 2.30 -4.92
N LEU A 84 -4.27 1.09 -4.40
CA LEU A 84 -3.42 0.46 -3.40
C LEU A 84 -2.23 -0.16 -4.13
N GLU A 85 -1.07 0.49 -4.05
CA GLU A 85 0.15 0.00 -4.69
C GLU A 85 0.73 -1.20 -3.93
N GLY A 86 0.61 -1.19 -2.61
CA GLY A 86 1.01 -2.29 -1.75
C GLY A 86 0.78 -1.98 -0.30
N TRP A 87 0.54 -3.01 0.51
CA TRP A 87 0.55 -2.87 1.96
C TRP A 87 1.07 -4.16 2.60
N PHE A 88 1.75 -3.97 3.72
CA PHE A 88 2.43 -5.05 4.43
C PHE A 88 2.37 -4.79 5.93
N VAL A 89 2.12 -5.84 6.70
CA VAL A 89 2.21 -5.83 8.15
C VAL A 89 3.13 -6.98 8.55
N GLU A 90 4.09 -6.72 9.44
CA GLU A 90 4.98 -7.75 9.93
C GLU A 90 4.19 -8.92 10.53
N PRO A 91 4.63 -10.17 10.31
CA PRO A 91 3.84 -11.35 10.71
C PRO A 91 3.36 -11.35 12.15
N ASP A 92 4.20 -10.92 13.10
CA ASP A 92 3.86 -10.90 14.53
C ASP A 92 2.76 -9.89 14.88
N PHE A 93 2.45 -8.96 13.97
CA PHE A 93 1.46 -7.91 14.18
C PHE A 93 0.20 -8.08 13.32
N ARG A 94 0.09 -9.21 12.64
CA ARG A 94 -1.08 -9.52 11.81
C ARG A 94 -2.28 -9.93 12.67
N LYS A 95 -3.48 -9.88 12.08
CA LYS A 95 -4.76 -10.22 12.73
C LYS A 95 -5.11 -9.31 13.91
N MET A 96 -4.55 -8.10 13.94
CA MET A 96 -4.82 -7.09 14.95
C MET A 96 -5.58 -5.88 14.39
N GLY A 97 -6.02 -5.95 13.12
CA GLY A 97 -6.74 -4.86 12.47
C GLY A 97 -5.86 -3.78 11.86
N ILE A 98 -4.54 -3.93 11.88
CA ILE A 98 -3.60 -2.92 11.37
C ILE A 98 -3.74 -2.74 9.86
N GLY A 99 -3.78 -3.85 9.11
CA GLY A 99 -3.96 -3.80 7.65
C GLY A 99 -5.25 -3.11 7.26
N ARG A 100 -6.34 -3.40 7.96
CA ARG A 100 -7.64 -2.77 7.76
C ARG A 100 -7.56 -1.26 8.00
N GLU A 101 -6.92 -0.83 9.07
CA GLU A 101 -6.78 0.60 9.40
C GLU A 101 -5.91 1.34 8.37
N LEU A 102 -4.83 0.71 7.90
CA LEU A 102 -4.01 1.26 6.82
C LEU A 102 -4.86 1.51 5.57
N VAL A 103 -5.63 0.52 5.14
CA VAL A 103 -6.48 0.63 3.94
C VAL A 103 -7.59 1.65 4.15
N ARG A 104 -8.22 1.66 5.34
CA ARG A 104 -9.27 2.64 5.65
C ARG A 104 -8.76 4.07 5.51
N GLN A 105 -7.57 4.36 6.01
CA GLN A 105 -6.98 5.71 5.90
C GLN A 105 -6.59 6.05 4.46
N ALA A 106 -6.11 5.07 3.70
CA ALA A 106 -5.82 5.27 2.28
C ALA A 106 -7.10 5.58 1.48
N GLU A 107 -8.18 4.87 1.77
CA GLU A 107 -9.49 5.12 1.14
C GLU A 107 -10.03 6.51 1.50
N ALA A 108 -9.89 6.92 2.75
CA ALA A 108 -10.29 8.26 3.19
C ALA A 108 -9.48 9.35 2.46
N TRP A 109 -8.18 9.15 2.32
CA TRP A 109 -7.32 10.06 1.57
C TRP A 109 -7.75 10.17 0.10
N ALA A 110 -8.00 9.03 -0.55
CA ALA A 110 -8.46 9.03 -1.95
C ALA A 110 -9.80 9.75 -2.09
N HIS A 111 -10.73 9.51 -1.16
CA HIS A 111 -12.02 10.19 -1.15
C HIS A 111 -11.86 11.71 -1.00
N GLU A 112 -11.00 12.18 -0.12
CA GLU A 112 -10.69 13.61 0.04
C GLU A 112 -10.09 14.21 -1.23
N LYS A 113 -9.37 13.42 -2.02
CA LYS A 113 -8.82 13.84 -3.32
C LYS A 113 -9.86 13.82 -4.44
N GLY A 114 -11.10 13.46 -4.15
CA GLY A 114 -12.19 13.42 -5.11
C GLY A 114 -12.41 12.09 -5.81
N CYS A 115 -11.73 11.03 -5.39
CA CYS A 115 -11.93 9.70 -5.97
C CYS A 115 -13.23 9.08 -5.49
N THR A 116 -13.93 8.40 -6.40
CA THR A 116 -15.13 7.60 -6.09
C THR A 116 -14.89 6.12 -6.27
N GLU A 117 -13.68 5.75 -6.71
CA GLU A 117 -13.26 4.37 -6.88
C GLU A 117 -11.89 4.16 -6.26
N MET A 118 -11.69 2.97 -5.70
CA MET A 118 -10.40 2.50 -5.19
C MET A 118 -10.12 1.15 -5.83
N ALA A 119 -8.93 0.98 -6.37
CA ALA A 119 -8.53 -0.24 -7.04
C ALA A 119 -7.24 -0.80 -6.45
N SER A 120 -6.94 -2.02 -6.79
CA SER A 120 -5.73 -2.71 -6.33
C SER A 120 -5.46 -3.89 -7.27
N ASP A 121 -4.33 -4.55 -7.06
CA ASP A 121 -4.01 -5.80 -7.72
C ASP A 121 -3.35 -6.77 -6.75
N ALA A 122 -3.32 -8.04 -7.15
CA ALA A 122 -2.62 -9.09 -6.43
C ALA A 122 -2.26 -10.19 -7.42
N GLU A 123 -1.19 -10.90 -7.14
CA GLU A 123 -0.84 -12.08 -7.93
C GLU A 123 -1.90 -13.16 -7.77
N ILE A 124 -2.22 -13.87 -8.86
CA ILE A 124 -3.27 -14.91 -8.90
C ILE A 124 -3.05 -15.98 -7.83
N GLY A 125 -1.80 -16.36 -7.57
CA GLY A 125 -1.47 -17.38 -6.59
C GLY A 125 -1.47 -16.90 -5.13
N ASN A 126 -1.62 -15.60 -4.89
CA ASN A 126 -1.56 -15.03 -3.54
C ASN A 126 -2.92 -15.06 -2.87
N GLU A 127 -3.30 -16.23 -2.35
CA GLU A 127 -4.60 -16.45 -1.71
C GLU A 127 -4.81 -15.58 -0.47
N GLY A 128 -3.76 -15.33 0.30
CA GLY A 128 -3.83 -14.47 1.48
C GLY A 128 -4.19 -13.04 1.12
N SER A 129 -3.56 -12.49 0.09
CA SER A 129 -3.84 -11.14 -0.40
C SER A 129 -5.26 -11.04 -0.97
N LEU A 130 -5.67 -12.03 -1.77
CA LEU A 130 -7.03 -12.06 -2.34
C LEU A 130 -8.09 -12.09 -1.23
N ALA A 131 -7.89 -12.92 -0.20
CA ALA A 131 -8.80 -12.99 0.93
C ALA A 131 -8.86 -11.67 1.70
N ALA A 132 -7.70 -11.03 1.92
CA ALA A 132 -7.63 -9.74 2.61
C ALA A 132 -8.39 -8.65 1.83
N HIS A 133 -8.22 -8.60 0.50
CA HIS A 133 -8.97 -7.66 -0.35
C HIS A 133 -10.49 -7.90 -0.25
N ARG A 134 -10.93 -9.17 -0.36
CA ARG A 134 -12.36 -9.50 -0.26
C ARG A 134 -12.95 -9.07 1.09
N ASN A 135 -12.21 -9.31 2.17
CA ASN A 135 -12.65 -8.94 3.52
C ASN A 135 -12.80 -7.43 3.70
N LEU A 136 -12.11 -6.63 2.88
CA LEU A 136 -12.20 -5.17 2.89
C LEU A 136 -13.22 -4.63 1.90
N GLY A 137 -13.92 -5.50 1.19
CA GLY A 137 -14.98 -5.11 0.26
C GLY A 137 -14.53 -4.94 -1.19
N TYR A 138 -13.30 -5.31 -1.53
CA TYR A 138 -12.82 -5.28 -2.92
C TYR A 138 -13.33 -6.49 -3.68
N ASN A 139 -13.86 -6.25 -4.86
CA ASN A 139 -14.38 -7.28 -5.75
C ASN A 139 -13.39 -7.56 -6.87
N GLU A 140 -13.16 -8.83 -7.15
CA GLU A 140 -12.33 -9.22 -8.29
C GLU A 140 -13.02 -8.80 -9.59
N THR A 141 -12.27 -8.13 -10.48
CA THR A 141 -12.79 -7.69 -11.78
C THR A 141 -12.24 -8.52 -12.93
N THR A 142 -10.91 -8.55 -13.10
CA THR A 142 -10.27 -9.24 -14.22
C THR A 142 -9.00 -9.93 -13.75
N ARG A 143 -8.66 -11.05 -14.40
CA ARG A 143 -7.37 -11.73 -14.24
C ARG A 143 -6.56 -11.55 -15.51
N LEU A 144 -5.28 -11.15 -15.36
CA LEU A 144 -4.39 -10.84 -16.47
C LEU A 144 -3.16 -11.71 -16.48
N VAL A 145 -2.62 -11.90 -17.67
CA VAL A 145 -1.26 -12.40 -17.88
C VAL A 145 -0.49 -11.31 -18.63
N HIS A 146 0.60 -10.84 -18.05
CA HIS A 146 1.46 -9.84 -18.68
C HIS A 146 2.44 -10.53 -19.61
N LEU A 147 2.57 -10.00 -20.82
CA LEU A 147 3.46 -10.54 -21.86
C LEU A 147 4.40 -9.45 -22.33
N ARG A 148 5.68 -9.82 -22.54
CA ARG A 148 6.72 -8.89 -22.95
C ARG A 148 7.66 -9.55 -23.95
N LYS A 149 8.13 -8.79 -24.93
CA LYS A 149 9.15 -9.21 -25.90
C LYS A 149 10.14 -8.08 -26.10
N ASP A 150 11.43 -8.39 -26.00
CA ASP A 150 12.48 -7.44 -26.40
C ASP A 150 12.57 -7.38 -27.93
N LEU A 151 12.76 -6.17 -28.47
CA LEU A 151 12.85 -5.95 -29.92
C LEU A 151 14.30 -5.66 -30.36
#